data_80e33cc84f99ce7e718aa11a559ca5c2
#
_entry.id   80e33cc84f99ce7e718aa11a559ca5c2
#
_cell.length_a   1.000
_cell.length_b   1.000
_cell.length_c   1.000
_cell.angle_alpha   90.00
_cell.angle_beta   90.00
_cell.angle_gamma   90.00
#
_symmetry.space_group_name_H-M   'P 1'
#
loop_
_entity.id
_entity.type
_entity.pdbx_description
1 polymer ?
#
loop_
_entity_poly.entity_id
_entity_poly.type
_entity_poly.pdbx_seq_one_letter_code
_entity_poly.pdbx_strand_id
1 'polypeptide(L)'
;MKSARRVVVTGIGTINAIGNNIEEYFSSLEHGVSGAAEITLFDATNFKSRIACEVKNYDWSNYFERKEVRKFDRFCQFGLIAATEAIEDASFDFDTLDQERAGVIWSSGIGGIQSLHDEVMGWAEGDGIPRHSPFFVPRLITDIVAGHISIKYGLMGPNYSVTSACASSNHAMIDALNLIRWGKADVIVTGGSEAPITIDGLGGFASMHALSTRNDDPAHASRPFDAGRDGFVIAEGAGALVFEEYEHAKARGAKIYCEVAGGGMSADAYHMTAPHPEGKGAIKSMKEALEDAELNIKDIDYLNTHGTSTPLGDLAELTAIQTFFGNHAYEMNISSTKSMTGHLLGATAAVEALACVMAITKGVVPPTINVEELDPQIDSKLNLTLGKAQKREVRCAMSNTFGFGGHNSTIVFRKI
;
A
#
# COMPACT_ATOMS: atom_id res chain seq x y z
N MET A 1 -7.65 -34.12 1.49
CA MET A 1 -7.14 -32.85 2.03
C MET A 1 -8.35 -32.06 2.51
N LYS A 2 -8.31 -31.42 3.70
CA LYS A 2 -9.35 -30.43 4.06
C LYS A 2 -9.29 -29.33 3.01
N SER A 3 -10.44 -28.91 2.46
CA SER A 3 -10.47 -27.72 1.59
C SER A 3 -9.81 -26.54 2.33
N ALA A 4 -9.00 -25.76 1.63
CA ALA A 4 -8.40 -24.58 2.25
C ALA A 4 -9.52 -23.66 2.75
N ARG A 5 -9.32 -23.07 3.95
CA ARG A 5 -10.27 -22.09 4.52
C ARG A 5 -10.30 -20.87 3.59
N ARG A 6 -11.48 -20.38 3.29
CA ARG A 6 -11.65 -19.13 2.53
C ARG A 6 -11.41 -17.94 3.43
N VAL A 7 -10.86 -16.89 2.87
CA VAL A 7 -10.54 -15.65 3.60
C VAL A 7 -11.23 -14.47 2.93
N VAL A 8 -11.85 -13.62 3.72
CA VAL A 8 -12.63 -12.48 3.24
C VAL A 8 -12.18 -11.18 3.90
N VAL A 9 -12.46 -10.07 3.25
CA VAL A 9 -12.26 -8.72 3.82
C VAL A 9 -13.57 -8.30 4.49
N THR A 10 -13.51 -8.04 5.80
CA THR A 10 -14.66 -7.62 6.60
C THR A 10 -14.55 -6.20 7.14
N GLY A 11 -13.36 -5.59 7.11
CA GLY A 11 -13.15 -4.20 7.51
C GLY A 11 -12.06 -3.55 6.71
N ILE A 12 -12.18 -2.26 6.47
CA ILE A 12 -11.25 -1.44 5.69
C ILE A 12 -11.07 -0.07 6.33
N GLY A 13 -9.84 0.48 6.23
CA GLY A 13 -9.53 1.81 6.75
C GLY A 13 -8.29 2.40 6.09
N THR A 14 -8.19 3.72 6.08
CA THR A 14 -7.05 4.43 5.48
C THR A 14 -6.89 5.85 6.01
N ILE A 15 -5.68 6.35 5.91
CA ILE A 15 -5.35 7.77 5.96
C ILE A 15 -4.21 8.00 4.96
N ASN A 16 -4.41 8.91 4.01
CA ASN A 16 -3.42 9.21 2.98
C ASN A 16 -3.64 10.60 2.37
N ALA A 17 -2.83 11.00 1.41
CA ALA A 17 -2.83 12.34 0.82
C ALA A 17 -4.15 12.76 0.14
N ILE A 18 -5.03 11.81 -0.21
CA ILE A 18 -6.30 12.08 -0.90
C ILE A 18 -7.54 11.67 -0.09
N GLY A 19 -7.36 11.30 1.18
CA GLY A 19 -8.46 11.00 2.10
C GLY A 19 -7.99 10.61 3.49
N ASN A 20 -8.63 11.15 4.51
CA ASN A 20 -8.36 10.85 5.91
C ASN A 20 -9.21 9.70 6.45
N ASN A 21 -10.05 9.12 5.61
CA ASN A 21 -10.88 7.94 5.84
C ASN A 21 -11.23 7.27 4.51
N ILE A 22 -11.88 6.11 4.58
CA ILE A 22 -12.19 5.30 3.40
C ILE A 22 -13.19 5.97 2.46
N GLU A 23 -14.12 6.77 2.95
CA GLU A 23 -15.13 7.46 2.15
C GLU A 23 -14.50 8.57 1.31
N GLU A 24 -13.68 9.41 1.93
CA GLU A 24 -12.93 10.47 1.25
C GLU A 24 -11.97 9.88 0.21
N TYR A 25 -11.25 8.80 0.59
CA TYR A 25 -10.33 8.12 -0.30
C TYR A 25 -11.03 7.58 -1.55
N PHE A 26 -12.14 6.85 -1.39
CA PHE A 26 -12.90 6.32 -2.52
C PHE A 26 -13.49 7.41 -3.40
N SER A 27 -13.99 8.49 -2.81
CA SER A 27 -14.46 9.66 -3.56
C SER A 27 -13.34 10.29 -4.38
N SER A 28 -12.17 10.48 -3.78
CA SER A 28 -11.01 11.08 -4.47
C SER A 28 -10.49 10.20 -5.60
N LEU A 29 -10.47 8.88 -5.41
CA LEU A 29 -10.10 7.92 -6.47
C LEU A 29 -11.07 8.01 -7.67
N GLU A 30 -12.37 8.06 -7.43
CA GLU A 30 -13.39 8.15 -8.49
C GLU A 30 -13.27 9.46 -9.29
N HIS A 31 -12.92 10.56 -8.61
CA HIS A 31 -12.81 11.88 -9.23
C HIS A 31 -11.43 12.19 -9.80
N GLY A 32 -10.44 11.30 -9.62
CA GLY A 32 -9.09 11.52 -10.14
C GLY A 32 -8.33 12.65 -9.42
N VAL A 33 -8.44 12.73 -8.09
CA VAL A 33 -7.83 13.81 -7.30
C VAL A 33 -6.34 13.51 -7.06
N SER A 34 -5.46 14.45 -7.43
CA SER A 34 -4.03 14.36 -7.11
C SER A 34 -3.75 14.80 -5.67
N GLY A 35 -3.00 13.98 -4.94
CA GLY A 35 -2.52 14.29 -3.60
C GLY A 35 -1.23 15.11 -3.57
N ALA A 36 -0.51 15.18 -4.70
CA ALA A 36 0.80 15.81 -4.77
C ALA A 36 0.75 17.34 -4.63
N ALA A 37 1.63 17.87 -3.81
CA ALA A 37 1.76 19.30 -3.52
C ALA A 37 3.23 19.63 -3.14
N GLU A 38 3.53 20.91 -2.95
CA GLU A 38 4.79 21.31 -2.33
C GLU A 38 4.90 20.78 -0.91
N ILE A 39 6.11 20.37 -0.50
CA ILE A 39 6.39 19.87 0.85
C ILE A 39 6.20 21.00 1.86
N THR A 40 5.46 20.72 2.94
CA THR A 40 5.20 21.66 4.03
C THR A 40 5.79 21.22 5.37
N LEU A 41 6.20 19.96 5.50
CA LEU A 41 6.71 19.38 6.76
C LEU A 41 8.10 19.91 7.16
N PHE A 42 8.89 20.37 6.18
CA PHE A 42 10.21 20.98 6.40
C PHE A 42 10.59 21.89 5.23
N ASP A 43 11.64 22.69 5.37
CA ASP A 43 12.17 23.53 4.28
C ASP A 43 12.88 22.68 3.23
N ALA A 44 12.21 22.45 2.11
CA ALA A 44 12.72 21.67 0.98
C ALA A 44 13.43 22.52 -0.11
N THR A 45 13.68 23.82 0.12
CA THR A 45 14.21 24.76 -0.89
C THR A 45 15.49 24.27 -1.56
N ASN A 46 16.37 23.60 -0.81
CA ASN A 46 17.66 23.11 -1.30
C ASN A 46 17.59 21.70 -1.93
N PHE A 47 16.44 21.07 -1.98
CA PHE A 47 16.26 19.74 -2.57
C PHE A 47 15.91 19.85 -4.07
N LYS A 48 16.36 18.88 -4.86
CA LYS A 48 16.00 18.77 -6.28
C LYS A 48 14.50 18.47 -6.46
N SER A 49 13.94 17.60 -5.64
CA SER A 49 12.51 17.35 -5.54
C SER A 49 11.97 18.07 -4.32
N ARG A 50 10.93 18.89 -4.48
CA ARG A 50 10.30 19.68 -3.43
C ARG A 50 8.82 19.38 -3.27
N ILE A 51 8.40 18.23 -3.79
CA ILE A 51 7.01 17.80 -3.88
C ILE A 51 6.82 16.44 -3.20
N ALA A 52 5.65 16.29 -2.58
CA ALA A 52 5.24 15.05 -1.93
C ALA A 52 3.71 14.94 -1.87
N CYS A 53 3.22 13.75 -1.55
CA CYS A 53 1.84 13.49 -1.20
C CYS A 53 1.73 13.38 0.33
N GLU A 54 1.64 14.53 1.01
CA GLU A 54 1.45 14.63 2.46
C GLU A 54 0.00 14.36 2.84
N VAL A 55 -0.23 13.76 4.01
CA VAL A 55 -1.58 13.65 4.60
C VAL A 55 -2.07 15.05 4.97
N LYS A 56 -3.16 15.48 4.33
CA LYS A 56 -3.69 16.84 4.46
C LYS A 56 -4.56 17.00 5.70
N ASN A 57 -4.52 18.20 6.31
CA ASN A 57 -5.32 18.56 7.48
C ASN A 57 -5.16 17.60 8.68
N TYR A 58 -4.00 16.97 8.79
CA TYR A 58 -3.70 16.07 9.88
C TYR A 58 -3.42 16.81 11.17
N ASP A 59 -4.26 16.58 12.17
CA ASP A 59 -4.03 16.99 13.55
C ASP A 59 -4.15 15.74 14.45
N TRP A 60 -3.01 15.34 15.03
CA TRP A 60 -2.94 14.17 15.92
C TRP A 60 -3.89 14.26 17.11
N SER A 61 -4.24 15.48 17.57
CA SER A 61 -5.11 15.69 18.72
C SER A 61 -6.56 15.22 18.50
N ASN A 62 -6.95 15.02 17.24
CA ASN A 62 -8.24 14.41 16.89
C ASN A 62 -8.29 12.89 17.14
N TYR A 63 -7.12 12.24 17.32
CA TYR A 63 -7.01 10.78 17.37
C TYR A 63 -6.36 10.26 18.65
N PHE A 64 -5.49 11.05 19.29
CA PHE A 64 -4.66 10.60 20.40
C PHE A 64 -4.62 11.61 21.54
N GLU A 65 -4.47 11.09 22.75
CA GLU A 65 -4.12 11.94 23.88
C GLU A 65 -2.66 12.38 23.82
N ARG A 66 -2.36 13.57 24.38
CA ARG A 66 -1.00 14.14 24.42
C ARG A 66 0.06 13.23 25.05
N LYS A 67 -0.33 12.35 25.97
CA LYS A 67 0.59 11.38 26.61
C LYS A 67 0.90 10.19 25.71
N GLU A 68 -0.05 9.81 24.87
CA GLU A 68 0.09 8.67 23.97
C GLU A 68 0.91 9.01 22.73
N VAL A 69 0.62 10.15 22.09
CA VAL A 69 1.29 10.55 20.84
C VAL A 69 2.81 10.67 21.00
N ARG A 70 3.31 10.93 22.20
CA ARG A 70 4.77 10.96 22.49
C ARG A 70 5.47 9.61 22.30
N LYS A 71 4.71 8.52 22.31
CA LYS A 71 5.21 7.15 22.14
C LYS A 71 5.26 6.73 20.67
N PHE A 72 4.64 7.51 19.77
CA PHE A 72 4.42 7.14 18.38
C PHE A 72 5.21 8.05 17.45
N ASP A 73 5.97 7.44 16.54
CA ASP A 73 6.40 8.13 15.32
C ASP A 73 5.19 8.35 14.39
N ARG A 74 5.31 9.25 13.43
CA ARG A 74 4.22 9.60 12.51
C ARG A 74 3.68 8.39 11.74
N PHE A 75 4.55 7.46 11.29
CA PHE A 75 4.09 6.25 10.60
C PHE A 75 3.23 5.36 11.52
N CYS A 76 3.56 5.29 12.80
CA CYS A 76 2.78 4.55 13.78
C CYS A 76 1.42 5.21 14.03
N GLN A 77 1.37 6.55 14.08
CA GLN A 77 0.11 7.28 14.20
C GLN A 77 -0.84 6.95 13.05
N PHE A 78 -0.36 7.01 11.81
CA PHE A 78 -1.16 6.66 10.63
C PHE A 78 -1.63 5.20 10.66
N GLY A 79 -0.74 4.27 11.03
CA GLY A 79 -1.09 2.87 11.15
C GLY A 79 -2.21 2.61 12.16
N LEU A 80 -2.14 3.27 13.32
CA LEU A 80 -3.18 3.16 14.35
C LEU A 80 -4.52 3.76 13.91
N ILE A 81 -4.51 4.88 13.16
CA ILE A 81 -5.72 5.50 12.63
C ILE A 81 -6.40 4.57 11.62
N ALA A 82 -5.66 4.11 10.61
CA ALA A 82 -6.20 3.22 9.58
C ALA A 82 -6.69 1.88 10.17
N ALA A 83 -5.93 1.28 11.09
CA ALA A 83 -6.32 0.04 11.74
C ALA A 83 -7.56 0.22 12.63
N THR A 84 -7.70 1.37 13.30
CA THR A 84 -8.89 1.69 14.10
C THR A 84 -10.13 1.76 13.21
N GLU A 85 -10.08 2.50 12.09
CA GLU A 85 -11.18 2.58 11.13
C GLU A 85 -11.56 1.18 10.60
N ALA A 86 -10.57 0.37 10.21
CA ALA A 86 -10.81 -0.98 9.69
C ALA A 86 -11.47 -1.92 10.72
N ILE A 87 -11.04 -1.84 11.99
CA ILE A 87 -11.60 -2.66 13.09
C ILE A 87 -13.03 -2.20 13.42
N GLU A 88 -13.27 -0.90 13.44
CA GLU A 88 -14.62 -0.33 13.67
C GLU A 88 -15.56 -0.71 12.50
N ASP A 89 -15.11 -0.63 11.26
CA ASP A 89 -15.88 -1.07 10.08
C ASP A 89 -16.19 -2.58 10.12
N ALA A 90 -15.26 -3.41 10.61
CA ALA A 90 -15.48 -4.84 10.79
C ALA A 90 -16.53 -5.16 11.88
N SER A 91 -16.83 -4.23 12.77
CA SER A 91 -17.89 -4.32 13.78
C SER A 91 -17.79 -5.58 14.65
N PHE A 92 -16.59 -5.84 15.22
CA PHE A 92 -16.41 -6.96 16.15
C PHE A 92 -17.11 -6.70 17.49
N ASP A 93 -17.71 -7.76 18.02
CA ASP A 93 -18.06 -7.83 19.43
C ASP A 93 -16.86 -8.43 20.20
N PHE A 94 -16.11 -7.59 20.88
CA PHE A 94 -14.90 -7.99 21.61
C PHE A 94 -15.17 -8.87 22.84
N ASP A 95 -16.41 -8.93 23.33
CA ASP A 95 -16.78 -9.82 24.41
C ASP A 95 -16.90 -11.28 23.93
N THR A 96 -17.13 -11.48 22.63
CA THR A 96 -17.30 -12.81 22.01
C THR A 96 -16.18 -13.21 21.09
N LEU A 97 -15.33 -12.26 20.66
CA LEU A 97 -14.18 -12.52 19.80
C LEU A 97 -13.13 -13.37 20.54
N ASP A 98 -12.73 -14.49 19.96
CA ASP A 98 -11.57 -15.25 20.43
C ASP A 98 -10.26 -14.48 20.15
N GLN A 99 -9.80 -13.75 21.16
CA GLN A 99 -8.61 -12.90 21.06
C GLN A 99 -7.32 -13.70 20.81
N GLU A 100 -7.24 -14.97 21.22
CA GLU A 100 -6.08 -15.84 20.96
C GLU A 100 -6.00 -16.25 19.47
N ARG A 101 -7.10 -16.11 18.73
CA ARG A 101 -7.20 -16.40 17.32
C ARG A 101 -7.32 -15.16 16.43
N ALA A 102 -7.20 -13.97 17.03
CA ALA A 102 -7.17 -12.70 16.34
C ALA A 102 -5.77 -12.08 16.44
N GLY A 103 -5.14 -11.80 15.29
CA GLY A 103 -3.75 -11.34 15.22
C GLY A 103 -3.56 -10.06 14.41
N VAL A 104 -2.31 -9.63 14.29
CA VAL A 104 -1.91 -8.45 13.53
C VAL A 104 -0.64 -8.75 12.72
N ILE A 105 -0.71 -8.62 11.40
CA ILE A 105 0.45 -8.67 10.51
C ILE A 105 0.54 -7.31 9.80
N TRP A 106 1.52 -6.51 10.18
CA TRP A 106 1.64 -5.13 9.71
C TRP A 106 2.92 -4.93 8.91
N SER A 107 3.03 -3.82 8.18
CA SER A 107 4.24 -3.51 7.43
C SER A 107 4.63 -2.04 7.50
N SER A 108 5.91 -1.80 7.37
CA SER A 108 6.53 -0.52 7.06
C SER A 108 7.85 -0.79 6.35
N GLY A 109 8.20 0.04 5.38
CA GLY A 109 9.46 -0.08 4.65
C GLY A 109 10.64 0.51 5.42
N ILE A 110 10.43 1.65 6.08
CA ILE A 110 11.51 2.44 6.73
C ILE A 110 11.29 2.58 8.23
N GLY A 111 10.05 2.56 8.71
CA GLY A 111 9.74 2.79 10.11
C GLY A 111 9.90 4.26 10.55
N GLY A 112 10.34 4.46 11.77
CA GLY A 112 10.41 5.78 12.42
C GLY A 112 11.63 6.61 12.04
N ILE A 113 11.85 6.88 10.77
CA ILE A 113 13.02 7.62 10.26
C ILE A 113 13.10 9.04 10.83
N GLN A 114 11.96 9.74 11.06
CA GLN A 114 11.97 11.05 11.70
C GLN A 114 12.46 10.97 13.15
N SER A 115 12.02 9.95 13.89
CA SER A 115 12.50 9.73 15.27
C SER A 115 14.00 9.44 15.32
N LEU A 116 14.54 8.71 14.34
CA LEU A 116 15.98 8.50 14.21
C LEU A 116 16.71 9.84 13.98
N HIS A 117 16.24 10.62 13.01
CA HIS A 117 16.80 11.93 12.72
C HIS A 117 16.87 12.82 13.97
N ASP A 118 15.72 13.01 14.63
CA ASP A 118 15.60 13.91 15.78
C ASP A 118 16.55 13.53 16.93
N GLU A 119 16.65 12.24 17.24
CA GLU A 119 17.49 11.74 18.32
C GLU A 119 19.00 11.84 18.00
N VAL A 120 19.38 11.58 16.74
CA VAL A 120 20.78 11.69 16.29
C VAL A 120 21.20 13.16 16.22
N MET A 121 20.38 14.01 15.64
CA MET A 121 20.68 15.46 15.54
C MET A 121 20.69 16.12 16.92
N GLY A 122 19.72 15.78 17.79
CA GLY A 122 19.69 16.30 19.16
C GLY A 122 20.93 15.94 19.99
N TRP A 123 21.49 14.74 19.75
CA TRP A 123 22.78 14.37 20.33
C TRP A 123 23.96 15.10 19.68
N ALA A 124 24.00 15.20 18.36
CA ALA A 124 25.11 15.79 17.61
C ALA A 124 25.25 17.31 17.84
N GLU A 125 24.14 18.01 18.01
CA GLU A 125 24.08 19.45 18.28
C GLU A 125 24.16 19.82 19.79
N GLY A 126 24.07 18.80 20.67
CA GLY A 126 24.12 18.95 22.11
C GLY A 126 25.54 18.99 22.71
N ASP A 127 25.63 18.64 23.97
CA ASP A 127 26.90 18.59 24.74
C ASP A 127 27.68 17.25 24.57
N GLY A 128 27.27 16.42 23.65
CA GLY A 128 27.87 15.09 23.39
C GLY A 128 27.45 14.00 24.37
N ILE A 129 26.60 14.29 25.35
CA ILE A 129 26.07 13.28 26.28
C ILE A 129 24.82 12.65 25.66
N PRO A 130 24.78 11.33 25.41
CA PRO A 130 23.62 10.67 24.82
C PRO A 130 22.43 10.64 25.81
N ARG A 131 21.48 11.54 25.61
CA ARG A 131 20.23 11.62 26.39
C ARG A 131 19.05 11.32 25.47
N HIS A 132 18.99 10.07 25.01
CA HIS A 132 17.90 9.65 24.14
C HIS A 132 16.58 9.47 24.90
N SER A 133 15.47 9.66 24.19
CA SER A 133 14.15 9.35 24.69
C SER A 133 14.05 7.85 25.06
N PRO A 134 13.39 7.48 26.17
CA PRO A 134 13.12 6.07 26.47
C PRO A 134 12.22 5.40 25.41
N PHE A 135 11.56 6.20 24.59
CA PHE A 135 10.73 5.73 23.47
C PHE A 135 11.47 5.69 22.13
N PHE A 136 12.76 6.04 22.07
CA PHE A 136 13.52 6.13 20.82
C PHE A 136 13.45 4.82 20.02
N VAL A 137 13.91 3.73 20.60
CA VAL A 137 13.91 2.42 19.90
C VAL A 137 12.49 1.96 19.57
N PRO A 138 11.50 1.98 20.49
CA PRO A 138 10.12 1.66 20.16
C PRO A 138 9.51 2.53 19.04
N ARG A 139 9.87 3.80 18.94
CA ARG A 139 9.38 4.68 17.86
C ARG A 139 10.04 4.40 16.53
N LEU A 140 11.24 3.81 16.52
CA LEU A 140 12.02 3.55 15.32
C LEU A 140 11.62 2.26 14.61
N ILE A 141 11.39 1.18 15.37
CA ILE A 141 11.23 -0.18 14.80
C ILE A 141 9.91 -0.36 14.06
N THR A 142 9.96 -1.08 12.94
CA THR A 142 8.82 -1.25 12.03
C THR A 142 7.66 -2.08 12.58
N ASP A 143 7.94 -2.95 13.54
CA ASP A 143 6.97 -3.89 14.13
C ASP A 143 6.07 -3.25 15.20
N ILE A 144 6.43 -2.06 15.68
CA ILE A 144 5.75 -1.43 16.81
C ILE A 144 4.27 -1.15 16.54
N VAL A 145 3.88 -0.91 15.30
CA VAL A 145 2.49 -0.68 14.92
C VAL A 145 1.66 -1.92 15.19
N ALA A 146 2.15 -3.11 14.80
CA ALA A 146 1.48 -4.38 15.09
C ALA A 146 1.32 -4.58 16.60
N GLY A 147 2.37 -4.27 17.37
CA GLY A 147 2.34 -4.32 18.83
C GLY A 147 1.28 -3.39 19.44
N HIS A 148 1.22 -2.14 18.99
CA HIS A 148 0.25 -1.17 19.51
C HIS A 148 -1.20 -1.50 19.16
N ILE A 149 -1.47 -2.01 17.93
CA ILE A 149 -2.81 -2.48 17.54
C ILE A 149 -3.22 -3.66 18.45
N SER A 150 -2.33 -4.63 18.63
CA SER A 150 -2.54 -5.79 19.51
C SER A 150 -2.84 -5.36 20.95
N ILE A 151 -2.05 -4.46 21.53
CA ILE A 151 -2.26 -3.95 22.89
C ILE A 151 -3.60 -3.20 23.01
N LYS A 152 -3.95 -2.37 22.03
CA LYS A 152 -5.17 -1.56 22.06
C LYS A 152 -6.45 -2.42 22.06
N TYR A 153 -6.44 -3.52 21.33
CA TYR A 153 -7.63 -4.36 21.11
C TYR A 153 -7.56 -5.75 21.77
N GLY A 154 -6.48 -6.05 22.50
CA GLY A 154 -6.31 -7.34 23.18
C GLY A 154 -6.10 -8.52 22.24
N LEU A 155 -5.56 -8.31 21.03
CA LEU A 155 -5.39 -9.36 20.03
C LEU A 155 -4.14 -10.18 20.36
N MET A 156 -4.28 -11.45 20.69
CA MET A 156 -3.22 -12.33 21.19
C MET A 156 -2.76 -13.42 20.19
N GLY A 157 -3.31 -13.40 18.96
CA GLY A 157 -2.90 -14.26 17.87
C GLY A 157 -1.53 -13.87 17.27
N PRO A 158 -1.16 -14.36 16.07
CA PRO A 158 0.09 -14.02 15.42
C PRO A 158 0.30 -12.52 15.32
N ASN A 159 1.48 -12.03 15.76
CA ASN A 159 1.80 -10.59 15.77
C ASN A 159 3.24 -10.36 15.35
N TYR A 160 3.47 -9.77 14.17
CA TYR A 160 4.79 -9.42 13.66
C TYR A 160 4.70 -8.44 12.49
N SER A 161 5.85 -7.92 12.06
CA SER A 161 5.98 -7.03 10.91
C SER A 161 6.70 -7.72 9.74
N VAL A 162 6.34 -7.29 8.53
CA VAL A 162 6.98 -7.70 7.27
C VAL A 162 7.64 -6.48 6.64
N THR A 163 8.90 -6.63 6.22
CA THR A 163 9.64 -5.56 5.52
C THR A 163 10.28 -6.13 4.25
N SER A 164 9.86 -5.62 3.10
CA SER A 164 10.36 -5.96 1.76
C SER A 164 10.24 -4.76 0.81
N ALA A 165 10.72 -3.61 1.27
CA ALA A 165 10.63 -2.33 0.57
C ALA A 165 9.18 -2.02 0.15
N CYS A 166 8.94 -1.65 -1.14
CA CYS A 166 7.61 -1.29 -1.61
C CYS A 166 6.60 -2.46 -1.57
N ALA A 167 7.07 -3.73 -1.56
CA ALA A 167 6.22 -4.91 -1.52
C ALA A 167 5.75 -5.30 -0.10
N SER A 168 6.17 -4.56 0.94
CA SER A 168 5.98 -4.94 2.34
C SER A 168 4.53 -5.23 2.71
N SER A 169 3.59 -4.33 2.43
CA SER A 169 2.18 -4.54 2.80
C SER A 169 1.49 -5.64 1.98
N ASN A 170 1.94 -5.88 0.75
CA ASN A 170 1.41 -7.01 -0.02
C ASN A 170 1.88 -8.35 0.56
N HIS A 171 3.15 -8.47 0.95
CA HIS A 171 3.66 -9.63 1.66
C HIS A 171 2.96 -9.83 3.02
N ALA A 172 2.71 -8.76 3.78
CA ALA A 172 1.95 -8.83 5.03
C ALA A 172 0.53 -9.38 4.82
N MET A 173 -0.16 -8.93 3.76
CA MET A 173 -1.49 -9.44 3.39
C MET A 173 -1.45 -10.91 2.95
N ILE A 174 -0.44 -11.34 2.20
CA ILE A 174 -0.28 -12.75 1.79
C ILE A 174 0.03 -13.63 3.01
N ASP A 175 0.86 -13.18 3.93
CA ASP A 175 1.11 -13.89 5.18
C ASP A 175 -0.17 -14.02 6.02
N ALA A 176 -0.96 -12.94 6.15
CA ALA A 176 -2.24 -12.96 6.82
C ALA A 176 -3.22 -13.97 6.18
N LEU A 177 -3.33 -13.96 4.85
CA LEU A 177 -4.10 -14.93 4.08
C LEU A 177 -3.70 -16.37 4.41
N ASN A 178 -2.39 -16.66 4.37
CA ASN A 178 -1.85 -18.00 4.60
C ASN A 178 -2.05 -18.47 6.04
N LEU A 179 -1.82 -17.62 7.03
CA LEU A 179 -2.03 -17.94 8.43
C LEU A 179 -3.49 -18.30 8.75
N ILE A 180 -4.46 -17.59 8.16
CA ILE A 180 -5.88 -17.92 8.30
C ILE A 180 -6.20 -19.24 7.58
N ARG A 181 -5.71 -19.43 6.35
CA ARG A 181 -5.89 -20.68 5.58
C ARG A 181 -5.33 -21.89 6.31
N TRP A 182 -4.19 -21.75 6.99
CA TRP A 182 -3.58 -22.82 7.79
C TRP A 182 -4.25 -23.02 9.16
N GLY A 183 -5.28 -22.23 9.48
CA GLY A 183 -6.01 -22.33 10.75
C GLY A 183 -5.22 -21.83 11.95
N LYS A 184 -4.22 -20.96 11.76
CA LYS A 184 -3.43 -20.34 12.84
C LYS A 184 -4.10 -19.13 13.45
N ALA A 185 -5.03 -18.50 12.71
CA ALA A 185 -5.89 -17.41 13.16
C ALA A 185 -7.24 -17.53 12.48
N ASP A 186 -8.26 -16.84 13.00
CA ASP A 186 -9.55 -16.65 12.37
C ASP A 186 -9.73 -15.21 11.88
N VAL A 187 -9.04 -14.27 12.51
CA VAL A 187 -9.03 -12.84 12.16
C VAL A 187 -7.60 -12.33 12.17
N ILE A 188 -7.22 -11.56 11.17
CA ILE A 188 -5.94 -10.81 11.14
C ILE A 188 -6.19 -9.39 10.64
N VAL A 189 -5.80 -8.41 11.44
CA VAL A 189 -5.66 -7.02 10.99
C VAL A 189 -4.34 -6.91 10.24
N THR A 190 -4.40 -6.51 8.97
CA THR A 190 -3.22 -6.44 8.11
C THR A 190 -3.19 -5.16 7.30
N GLY A 191 -2.02 -4.78 6.83
CA GLY A 191 -1.82 -3.55 6.07
C GLY A 191 -0.43 -2.99 6.24
N GLY A 192 -0.32 -1.68 6.13
CA GLY A 192 0.95 -1.00 6.29
C GLY A 192 0.82 0.50 6.46
N SER A 193 1.86 1.09 7.02
CA SER A 193 1.96 2.54 7.25
C SER A 193 3.37 3.05 7.00
N GLU A 194 3.47 4.29 6.50
CA GLU A 194 4.74 4.91 6.17
C GLU A 194 4.68 6.42 6.37
N ALA A 195 5.79 7.03 6.84
CA ALA A 195 5.95 8.47 6.95
C ALA A 195 7.37 8.89 6.51
N PRO A 196 7.72 8.72 5.22
CA PRO A 196 9.06 8.91 4.71
C PRO A 196 9.36 10.36 4.31
N ILE A 197 8.40 11.29 4.42
CA ILE A 197 8.56 12.69 4.00
C ILE A 197 9.33 13.44 5.08
N THR A 198 10.63 13.19 5.10
CA THR A 198 11.61 13.75 6.03
C THR A 198 12.84 14.21 5.24
N ILE A 199 13.72 14.98 5.87
CA ILE A 199 14.98 15.40 5.26
C ILE A 199 15.78 14.20 4.77
N ASP A 200 15.90 13.14 5.59
CA ASP A 200 16.67 11.94 5.24
C ASP A 200 15.97 11.08 4.21
N GLY A 201 14.66 10.87 4.36
CA GLY A 201 13.88 10.08 3.41
C GLY A 201 13.87 10.71 2.02
N LEU A 202 13.51 12.00 1.93
CA LEU A 202 13.54 12.73 0.66
C LEU A 202 14.96 12.79 0.09
N GLY A 203 15.97 13.10 0.92
CA GLY A 203 17.37 13.20 0.52
C GLY A 203 17.93 11.88 -0.02
N GLY A 204 17.61 10.78 0.63
CA GLY A 204 18.03 9.44 0.21
C GLY A 204 17.49 9.06 -1.17
N PHE A 205 16.18 9.21 -1.39
CA PHE A 205 15.57 8.92 -2.70
C PHE A 205 15.97 9.92 -3.79
N ALA A 206 16.14 11.19 -3.46
CA ALA A 206 16.64 12.20 -4.39
C ALA A 206 18.07 11.90 -4.87
N SER A 207 18.92 11.37 -3.97
CA SER A 207 20.30 10.97 -4.33
C SER A 207 20.36 9.80 -5.33
N MET A 208 19.33 8.96 -5.34
CA MET A 208 19.18 7.86 -6.30
C MET A 208 18.52 8.30 -7.63
N HIS A 209 18.19 9.58 -7.79
CA HIS A 209 17.42 10.09 -8.93
C HIS A 209 16.08 9.36 -9.15
N ALA A 210 15.44 8.91 -8.06
CA ALA A 210 14.22 8.14 -8.13
C ALA A 210 12.94 9.02 -8.07
N LEU A 211 13.07 10.28 -7.63
CA LEU A 211 11.95 11.20 -7.43
C LEU A 211 11.73 12.10 -8.64
N SER A 212 10.47 12.41 -8.91
CA SER A 212 10.11 13.46 -9.88
C SER A 212 10.62 14.83 -9.40
N THR A 213 11.07 15.62 -10.36
CA THR A 213 11.56 17.00 -10.17
C THR A 213 10.62 18.05 -10.79
N ARG A 214 9.39 17.69 -11.17
CA ARG A 214 8.36 18.60 -11.70
C ARG A 214 7.78 19.51 -10.62
N ASN A 215 8.67 20.31 -10.01
CA ASN A 215 8.33 21.18 -8.88
C ASN A 215 7.43 22.37 -9.26
N ASP A 216 7.40 22.75 -10.51
CA ASP A 216 6.58 23.82 -11.08
C ASP A 216 5.12 23.44 -11.25
N ASP A 217 4.84 22.14 -11.25
CA ASP A 217 3.49 21.60 -11.41
C ASP A 217 3.29 20.31 -10.59
N PRO A 218 3.25 20.43 -9.25
CA PRO A 218 3.19 19.28 -8.36
C PRO A 218 2.02 18.33 -8.63
N ALA A 219 0.85 18.87 -8.92
CA ALA A 219 -0.37 18.08 -9.12
C ALA A 219 -0.26 17.08 -10.30
N HIS A 220 0.56 17.40 -11.30
CA HIS A 220 0.80 16.56 -12.48
C HIS A 220 2.17 15.85 -12.45
N ALA A 221 2.88 15.84 -11.32
CA ALA A 221 4.21 15.23 -11.23
C ALA A 221 4.18 13.69 -11.25
N SER A 222 3.24 13.07 -10.53
CA SER A 222 3.02 11.62 -10.62
C SER A 222 2.19 11.29 -11.85
N ARG A 223 2.85 10.77 -12.90
CA ARG A 223 2.28 10.55 -14.24
C ARG A 223 2.70 9.19 -14.82
N PRO A 224 2.29 8.07 -14.22
CA PRO A 224 2.59 6.73 -14.74
C PRO A 224 2.18 6.61 -16.20
N PHE A 225 3.04 5.98 -17.01
CA PHE A 225 2.86 5.74 -18.45
C PHE A 225 3.02 6.96 -19.37
N ASP A 226 3.15 8.16 -18.82
CA ASP A 226 3.42 9.38 -19.61
C ASP A 226 4.84 9.38 -20.20
N ALA A 227 5.00 9.91 -21.41
CA ALA A 227 6.29 10.02 -22.09
C ALA A 227 7.30 10.91 -21.34
N GLY A 228 6.81 11.92 -20.62
CA GLY A 228 7.63 12.87 -19.87
C GLY A 228 7.83 12.50 -18.39
N ARG A 229 7.45 11.30 -17.95
CA ARG A 229 7.63 10.87 -16.54
C ARG A 229 9.09 10.81 -16.14
N ASP A 230 9.42 11.24 -14.94
CA ASP A 230 10.79 11.45 -14.48
C ASP A 230 11.10 10.88 -13.09
N GLY A 231 10.19 10.11 -12.50
CA GLY A 231 10.33 9.52 -11.18
C GLY A 231 9.02 9.53 -10.39
N PHE A 232 9.03 8.88 -9.23
CA PHE A 232 7.84 8.84 -8.39
C PHE A 232 7.71 10.09 -7.50
N VAL A 233 6.51 10.37 -7.02
CA VAL A 233 6.26 11.34 -5.95
C VAL A 233 6.16 10.57 -4.63
N ILE A 234 7.02 10.90 -3.67
CA ILE A 234 7.03 10.28 -2.34
C ILE A 234 5.74 10.61 -1.58
N ALA A 235 5.21 9.66 -0.83
CA ALA A 235 3.95 9.82 -0.12
C ALA A 235 3.99 9.21 1.29
N GLU A 236 3.09 9.67 2.16
CA GLU A 236 2.88 9.15 3.50
C GLU A 236 1.43 8.70 3.71
N GLY A 237 1.20 7.88 4.72
CA GLY A 237 -0.13 7.41 5.10
C GLY A 237 -0.15 5.94 5.50
N ALA A 238 -1.35 5.36 5.52
CA ALA A 238 -1.61 3.97 5.86
C ALA A 238 -2.83 3.41 5.15
N GLY A 239 -2.82 2.10 4.93
CA GLY A 239 -3.99 1.31 4.56
C GLY A 239 -4.11 0.09 5.48
N ALA A 240 -5.32 -0.25 5.87
CA ALA A 240 -5.64 -1.35 6.74
C ALA A 240 -6.81 -2.17 6.20
N LEU A 241 -6.70 -3.49 6.32
CA LEU A 241 -7.77 -4.44 6.01
C LEU A 241 -7.90 -5.43 7.17
N VAL A 242 -9.12 -5.84 7.46
CA VAL A 242 -9.41 -6.97 8.33
C VAL A 242 -9.66 -8.18 7.46
N PHE A 243 -8.76 -9.16 7.53
CA PHE A 243 -8.93 -10.47 6.92
C PHE A 243 -9.56 -11.41 7.92
N GLU A 244 -10.60 -12.11 7.50
CA GLU A 244 -11.38 -12.99 8.36
C GLU A 244 -11.71 -14.31 7.65
N GLU A 245 -11.73 -15.39 8.39
CA GLU A 245 -12.18 -16.68 7.89
C GLU A 245 -13.67 -16.60 7.51
N TYR A 246 -14.00 -17.12 6.33
CA TYR A 246 -15.31 -16.93 5.72
C TYR A 246 -16.48 -17.47 6.57
N GLU A 247 -16.38 -18.67 7.14
CA GLU A 247 -17.46 -19.24 7.94
C GLU A 247 -17.55 -18.52 9.32
N HIS A 248 -16.42 -18.03 9.85
CA HIS A 248 -16.41 -17.17 11.03
C HIS A 248 -17.15 -15.86 10.76
N ALA A 249 -16.84 -15.19 9.64
CA ALA A 249 -17.50 -13.96 9.22
C ALA A 249 -19.01 -14.13 9.05
N LYS A 250 -19.43 -15.22 8.38
CA LYS A 250 -20.85 -15.56 8.22
C LYS A 250 -21.56 -15.84 9.52
N ALA A 251 -20.93 -16.57 10.42
CA ALA A 251 -21.54 -16.95 11.70
C ALA A 251 -21.89 -15.73 12.56
N ARG A 252 -21.07 -14.68 12.52
CA ARG A 252 -21.34 -13.41 13.22
C ARG A 252 -22.15 -12.39 12.40
N GLY A 253 -22.53 -12.71 11.16
CA GLY A 253 -23.27 -11.80 10.29
C GLY A 253 -22.47 -10.59 9.80
N ALA A 254 -21.15 -10.77 9.62
CA ALA A 254 -20.26 -9.69 9.18
C ALA A 254 -20.63 -9.16 7.79
N LYS A 255 -20.40 -7.87 7.59
CA LYS A 255 -20.30 -7.30 6.25
C LYS A 255 -19.07 -7.89 5.55
N ILE A 256 -19.23 -8.40 4.35
CA ILE A 256 -18.15 -8.97 3.55
C ILE A 256 -17.99 -8.12 2.29
N TYR A 257 -16.81 -7.57 2.07
CA TYR A 257 -16.48 -6.78 0.88
C TYR A 257 -16.15 -7.65 -0.33
N CYS A 258 -15.23 -8.57 -0.15
CA CYS A 258 -14.77 -9.50 -1.18
C CYS A 258 -13.99 -10.64 -0.53
N GLU A 259 -13.64 -11.64 -1.33
CA GLU A 259 -12.72 -12.71 -0.97
C GLU A 259 -11.27 -12.32 -1.32
N VAL A 260 -10.33 -12.62 -0.45
CA VAL A 260 -8.90 -12.63 -0.75
C VAL A 260 -8.59 -13.98 -1.38
N ALA A 261 -8.56 -14.01 -2.71
CA ALA A 261 -8.57 -15.26 -3.45
C ALA A 261 -7.21 -15.94 -3.52
N GLY A 262 -6.13 -15.17 -3.62
CA GLY A 262 -4.78 -15.75 -3.68
C GLY A 262 -3.69 -14.71 -3.67
N GLY A 263 -2.45 -15.17 -3.47
CA GLY A 263 -1.25 -14.36 -3.47
C GLY A 263 -0.05 -15.05 -4.12
N GLY A 264 0.80 -14.28 -4.77
CA GLY A 264 2.02 -14.76 -5.40
C GLY A 264 3.22 -13.89 -5.05
N MET A 265 4.39 -14.52 -4.88
CA MET A 265 5.61 -13.87 -4.48
C MET A 265 6.78 -14.37 -5.31
N SER A 266 7.71 -13.47 -5.67
CA SER A 266 8.92 -13.86 -6.38
C SER A 266 10.07 -12.87 -6.15
N ALA A 267 11.23 -13.19 -6.68
CA ALA A 267 12.35 -12.27 -6.72
C ALA A 267 12.88 -12.14 -8.15
N ASP A 268 13.29 -10.93 -8.53
CA ASP A 268 13.96 -10.67 -9.81
C ASP A 268 15.35 -11.30 -9.89
N ALA A 269 16.06 -11.36 -8.78
CA ALA A 269 17.46 -11.81 -8.68
C ALA A 269 18.37 -11.14 -9.74
N TYR A 270 18.17 -9.85 -9.98
CA TYR A 270 18.79 -9.11 -11.08
C TYR A 270 19.61 -7.91 -10.62
N HIS A 271 18.96 -6.90 -10.00
CA HIS A 271 19.59 -5.66 -9.59
C HIS A 271 18.97 -5.12 -8.31
N MET A 272 19.70 -4.30 -7.54
CA MET A 272 19.29 -3.76 -6.26
C MET A 272 18.04 -2.84 -6.38
N THR A 273 17.93 -2.05 -7.44
CA THR A 273 16.86 -1.05 -7.60
C THR A 273 16.16 -1.11 -8.96
N ALA A 274 16.80 -1.65 -10.01
CA ALA A 274 16.20 -1.75 -11.33
C ALA A 274 15.41 -3.07 -11.48
N PRO A 275 14.21 -3.03 -12.09
CA PRO A 275 13.45 -4.24 -12.39
C PRO A 275 14.17 -5.09 -13.45
N HIS A 276 13.85 -6.39 -13.49
CA HIS A 276 14.30 -7.24 -14.58
C HIS A 276 13.70 -6.74 -15.91
N PRO A 277 14.49 -6.46 -16.97
CA PRO A 277 14.00 -5.81 -18.19
C PRO A 277 12.91 -6.61 -18.92
N GLU A 278 12.89 -7.93 -18.79
CA GLU A 278 11.85 -8.81 -19.33
C GLU A 278 10.70 -9.04 -18.34
N GLY A 279 10.69 -8.41 -17.16
CA GLY A 279 9.66 -8.55 -16.13
C GLY A 279 9.47 -9.98 -15.60
N LYS A 280 10.53 -10.81 -15.62
CA LYS A 280 10.41 -12.25 -15.24
C LYS A 280 9.86 -12.47 -13.84
N GLY A 281 10.30 -11.67 -12.86
CA GLY A 281 9.81 -11.76 -11.49
C GLY A 281 8.34 -11.36 -11.40
N ALA A 282 7.95 -10.26 -12.07
CA ALA A 282 6.57 -9.81 -12.13
C ALA A 282 5.64 -10.87 -12.77
N ILE A 283 6.05 -11.46 -13.89
CA ILE A 283 5.32 -12.57 -14.53
C ILE A 283 5.14 -13.73 -13.55
N LYS A 284 6.20 -14.11 -12.85
CA LYS A 284 6.16 -15.20 -11.88
C LYS A 284 5.20 -14.93 -10.72
N SER A 285 5.24 -13.73 -10.13
CA SER A 285 4.34 -13.38 -9.02
C SER A 285 2.87 -13.35 -9.45
N MET A 286 2.55 -12.80 -10.64
CA MET A 286 1.18 -12.83 -11.19
C MET A 286 0.71 -14.26 -11.47
N LYS A 287 1.58 -15.12 -12.01
CA LYS A 287 1.28 -16.53 -12.28
C LYS A 287 0.97 -17.28 -10.99
N GLU A 288 1.84 -17.16 -9.98
CA GLU A 288 1.65 -17.82 -8.69
C GLU A 288 0.37 -17.33 -7.98
N ALA A 289 0.04 -16.04 -8.09
CA ALA A 289 -1.19 -15.48 -7.52
C ALA A 289 -2.45 -16.07 -8.16
N LEU A 290 -2.47 -16.29 -9.48
CA LEU A 290 -3.60 -16.95 -10.15
C LEU A 290 -3.68 -18.44 -9.83
N GLU A 291 -2.55 -19.14 -9.78
CA GLU A 291 -2.49 -20.55 -9.38
C GLU A 291 -3.01 -20.75 -7.95
N ASP A 292 -2.60 -19.87 -7.01
CA ASP A 292 -3.05 -19.89 -5.60
C ASP A 292 -4.54 -19.55 -5.46
N ALA A 293 -5.06 -18.66 -6.32
CA ALA A 293 -6.46 -18.28 -6.38
C ALA A 293 -7.37 -19.30 -7.11
N GLU A 294 -6.79 -20.33 -7.75
CA GLU A 294 -7.49 -21.27 -8.66
C GLU A 294 -8.25 -20.53 -9.78
N LEU A 295 -7.65 -19.47 -10.33
CA LEU A 295 -8.20 -18.61 -11.37
C LEU A 295 -7.42 -18.72 -12.68
N ASN A 296 -8.10 -18.38 -13.79
CA ASN A 296 -7.48 -18.26 -15.11
C ASN A 296 -7.18 -16.79 -15.43
N ILE A 297 -6.31 -16.57 -16.40
CA ILE A 297 -5.97 -15.24 -16.92
C ILE A 297 -7.24 -14.42 -17.26
N LYS A 298 -8.25 -15.05 -17.87
CA LYS A 298 -9.49 -14.41 -18.32
C LYS A 298 -10.45 -13.99 -17.20
N ASP A 299 -10.19 -14.41 -15.98
CA ASP A 299 -11.05 -14.07 -14.85
C ASP A 299 -10.73 -12.68 -14.28
N ILE A 300 -9.56 -12.10 -14.61
CA ILE A 300 -9.14 -10.80 -14.13
C ILE A 300 -9.78 -9.68 -14.96
N ASP A 301 -10.59 -8.87 -14.32
CA ASP A 301 -11.26 -7.71 -14.93
C ASP A 301 -10.49 -6.41 -14.72
N TYR A 302 -9.72 -6.29 -13.62
CA TYR A 302 -8.95 -5.11 -13.25
C TYR A 302 -7.58 -5.48 -12.69
N LEU A 303 -6.55 -4.75 -13.13
CA LEU A 303 -5.20 -4.83 -12.58
C LEU A 303 -4.74 -3.45 -12.12
N ASN A 304 -4.50 -3.31 -10.81
CA ASN A 304 -3.83 -2.15 -10.23
C ASN A 304 -2.31 -2.40 -10.32
N THR A 305 -1.62 -1.53 -11.07
CA THR A 305 -0.19 -1.69 -11.32
C THR A 305 0.66 -1.14 -10.19
N HIS A 306 1.90 -1.61 -10.11
CA HIS A 306 2.92 -0.91 -9.35
C HIS A 306 3.16 0.50 -9.91
N GLY A 307 3.28 0.66 -11.22
CA GLY A 307 3.19 1.92 -11.99
C GLY A 307 3.65 3.17 -11.23
N THR A 308 4.96 3.30 -10.97
CA THR A 308 5.51 4.36 -10.09
C THR A 308 5.80 5.69 -10.79
N SER A 309 5.50 5.83 -12.08
CA SER A 309 5.92 7.00 -12.86
C SER A 309 7.44 7.04 -13.11
N THR A 310 8.10 5.88 -13.08
CA THR A 310 9.52 5.77 -13.45
C THR A 310 9.67 5.24 -14.86
N PRO A 311 10.63 5.77 -15.65
CA PRO A 311 10.78 5.37 -17.06
C PRO A 311 10.94 3.87 -17.27
N LEU A 312 11.80 3.21 -16.49
CA LEU A 312 12.08 1.78 -16.62
C LEU A 312 11.02 0.90 -15.95
N GLY A 313 10.50 1.31 -14.79
CA GLY A 313 9.57 0.51 -14.00
C GLY A 313 8.26 0.28 -14.73
N ASP A 314 7.65 1.35 -15.22
CA ASP A 314 6.37 1.29 -15.89
C ASP A 314 6.42 0.46 -17.18
N LEU A 315 7.50 0.59 -17.98
CA LEU A 315 7.67 -0.19 -19.22
C LEU A 315 7.88 -1.69 -18.93
N ALA A 316 8.72 -2.01 -17.95
CA ALA A 316 8.98 -3.41 -17.56
C ALA A 316 7.71 -4.09 -17.06
N GLU A 317 6.89 -3.39 -16.27
CA GLU A 317 5.62 -3.92 -15.77
C GLU A 317 4.61 -4.13 -16.90
N LEU A 318 4.38 -3.15 -17.77
CA LEU A 318 3.46 -3.32 -18.89
C LEU A 318 3.91 -4.41 -19.87
N THR A 319 5.22 -4.55 -20.09
CA THR A 319 5.80 -5.67 -20.86
C THR A 319 5.48 -7.02 -20.20
N ALA A 320 5.63 -7.12 -18.88
CA ALA A 320 5.28 -8.33 -18.13
C ALA A 320 3.78 -8.65 -18.21
N ILE A 321 2.92 -7.64 -18.08
CA ILE A 321 1.46 -7.78 -18.18
C ILE A 321 1.07 -8.27 -19.59
N GLN A 322 1.57 -7.64 -20.65
CA GLN A 322 1.28 -8.09 -22.02
C GLN A 322 1.78 -9.50 -22.29
N THR A 323 2.98 -9.84 -21.81
CA THR A 323 3.56 -11.17 -21.98
C THR A 323 2.73 -12.24 -21.27
N PHE A 324 2.29 -11.95 -20.04
CA PHE A 324 1.57 -12.92 -19.21
C PHE A 324 0.11 -13.07 -19.62
N PHE A 325 -0.61 -11.96 -19.81
CA PHE A 325 -2.03 -11.98 -20.13
C PHE A 325 -2.33 -12.17 -21.63
N GLY A 326 -1.34 -11.94 -22.51
CA GLY A 326 -1.52 -12.04 -23.97
C GLY A 326 -2.66 -11.13 -24.45
N ASN A 327 -3.57 -11.68 -25.25
CA ASN A 327 -4.71 -10.90 -25.76
C ASN A 327 -5.65 -10.38 -24.67
N HIS A 328 -5.72 -11.04 -23.52
CA HIS A 328 -6.59 -10.60 -22.43
C HIS A 328 -6.15 -9.27 -21.80
N ALA A 329 -4.86 -8.90 -21.94
CA ALA A 329 -4.37 -7.58 -21.49
C ALA A 329 -5.14 -6.40 -22.11
N TYR A 330 -5.74 -6.60 -23.29
CA TYR A 330 -6.54 -5.58 -23.98
C TYR A 330 -8.02 -5.58 -23.57
N GLU A 331 -8.46 -6.60 -22.84
CA GLU A 331 -9.87 -6.77 -22.42
C GLU A 331 -10.12 -6.30 -20.98
N MET A 332 -9.07 -6.25 -20.17
CA MET A 332 -9.13 -5.79 -18.76
C MET A 332 -8.81 -4.32 -18.61
N ASN A 333 -9.24 -3.72 -17.50
CA ASN A 333 -8.75 -2.40 -17.09
C ASN A 333 -7.40 -2.53 -16.38
N ILE A 334 -6.52 -1.59 -16.67
CA ILE A 334 -5.23 -1.43 -16.01
C ILE A 334 -5.17 0.01 -15.50
N SER A 335 -4.74 0.25 -14.26
CA SER A 335 -4.49 1.61 -13.80
C SER A 335 -3.40 1.67 -12.73
N SER A 336 -2.77 2.84 -12.60
CA SER A 336 -1.91 3.17 -11.47
C SER A 336 -2.56 4.25 -10.62
N THR A 337 -3.00 3.88 -9.42
CA THR A 337 -3.52 4.83 -8.42
C THR A 337 -2.43 5.71 -7.82
N LYS A 338 -1.15 5.37 -8.01
CA LYS A 338 -0.03 6.25 -7.62
C LYS A 338 -0.01 7.58 -8.36
N SER A 339 -0.70 7.70 -9.48
CA SER A 339 -0.93 8.99 -10.14
C SER A 339 -1.68 9.98 -9.23
N MET A 340 -2.45 9.47 -8.26
CA MET A 340 -3.25 10.22 -7.29
C MET A 340 -2.63 10.23 -5.89
N THR A 341 -2.28 9.05 -5.38
CA THR A 341 -1.79 8.87 -4.00
C THR A 341 -0.31 9.17 -3.82
N GLY A 342 0.48 9.21 -4.91
CA GLY A 342 1.92 9.07 -4.82
C GLY A 342 2.34 7.66 -4.39
N HIS A 343 3.61 7.50 -4.03
CA HIS A 343 4.20 6.23 -3.62
C HIS A 343 4.45 6.18 -2.12
N LEU A 344 3.61 5.45 -1.38
CA LEU A 344 3.68 5.29 0.08
C LEU A 344 4.69 4.20 0.51
N LEU A 345 5.65 3.85 -0.32
CA LEU A 345 6.68 2.83 -0.05
C LEU A 345 6.06 1.53 0.51
N GLY A 346 6.43 1.12 1.74
CA GLY A 346 5.95 -0.10 2.36
C GLY A 346 4.44 -0.18 2.62
N ALA A 347 3.75 0.97 2.69
CA ALA A 347 2.30 1.04 2.87
C ALA A 347 1.50 0.99 1.55
N THR A 348 2.17 1.17 0.41
CA THR A 348 1.51 1.39 -0.88
C THR A 348 0.51 0.28 -1.23
N ALA A 349 0.91 -0.99 -1.12
CA ALA A 349 0.07 -2.10 -1.54
C ALA A 349 -1.21 -2.24 -0.70
N ALA A 350 -1.20 -1.85 0.56
CA ALA A 350 -2.40 -1.84 1.39
C ALA A 350 -3.42 -0.80 0.89
N VAL A 351 -2.94 0.40 0.54
CA VAL A 351 -3.79 1.46 -0.03
C VAL A 351 -4.32 1.04 -1.42
N GLU A 352 -3.51 0.36 -2.23
CA GLU A 352 -3.90 -0.16 -3.54
C GLU A 352 -4.87 -1.35 -3.45
N ALA A 353 -4.75 -2.19 -2.42
CA ALA A 353 -5.74 -3.23 -2.12
C ALA A 353 -7.12 -2.64 -1.86
N LEU A 354 -7.20 -1.50 -1.14
CA LEU A 354 -8.46 -0.77 -0.94
C LEU A 354 -9.06 -0.28 -2.26
N ALA A 355 -8.24 0.15 -3.23
CA ALA A 355 -8.72 0.51 -4.57
C ALA A 355 -9.28 -0.71 -5.33
N CYS A 356 -8.70 -1.90 -5.17
CA CYS A 356 -9.25 -3.15 -5.70
C CYS A 356 -10.59 -3.51 -5.04
N VAL A 357 -10.69 -3.37 -3.70
CA VAL A 357 -11.95 -3.56 -2.97
C VAL A 357 -13.03 -2.60 -3.47
N MET A 358 -12.69 -1.32 -3.70
CA MET A 358 -13.61 -0.34 -4.28
C MET A 358 -14.07 -0.76 -5.67
N ALA A 359 -13.15 -1.19 -6.54
CA ALA A 359 -13.49 -1.62 -7.90
C ALA A 359 -14.50 -2.78 -7.90
N ILE A 360 -14.31 -3.76 -7.02
CA ILE A 360 -15.23 -4.91 -6.87
C ILE A 360 -16.58 -4.48 -6.31
N THR A 361 -16.60 -3.67 -5.26
CA THR A 361 -17.83 -3.37 -4.51
C THR A 361 -18.68 -2.29 -5.15
N LYS A 362 -18.04 -1.26 -5.74
CA LYS A 362 -18.74 -0.13 -6.37
C LYS A 362 -18.86 -0.25 -7.89
N GLY A 363 -18.15 -1.20 -8.52
CA GLY A 363 -18.11 -1.33 -9.98
C GLY A 363 -17.50 -0.10 -10.66
N VAL A 364 -16.49 0.50 -10.03
CA VAL A 364 -15.77 1.68 -10.52
C VAL A 364 -14.28 1.42 -10.48
N VAL A 365 -13.63 1.39 -11.62
CA VAL A 365 -12.17 1.27 -11.74
C VAL A 365 -11.56 2.67 -11.68
N PRO A 366 -10.65 2.95 -10.72
CA PRO A 366 -10.01 4.25 -10.60
C PRO A 366 -9.08 4.54 -11.78
N PRO A 367 -8.92 5.82 -12.15
CA PRO A 367 -8.11 6.20 -13.32
C PRO A 367 -6.61 6.20 -13.02
N THR A 368 -5.82 6.16 -14.10
CA THR A 368 -4.50 6.76 -14.15
C THR A 368 -4.65 8.19 -14.64
N ILE A 369 -4.32 9.17 -13.82
CA ILE A 369 -4.37 10.59 -14.19
C ILE A 369 -2.99 11.08 -14.68
N ASN A 370 -2.95 12.31 -15.21
CA ASN A 370 -1.73 13.05 -15.56
C ASN A 370 -0.95 12.51 -16.79
N VAL A 371 -1.54 11.64 -17.60
CA VAL A 371 -0.94 11.23 -18.88
C VAL A 371 -1.33 12.28 -19.93
N GLU A 372 -0.38 13.15 -20.26
CA GLU A 372 -0.52 14.16 -21.32
C GLU A 372 -0.19 13.55 -22.69
N GLU A 373 0.88 12.77 -22.75
CA GLU A 373 1.31 12.04 -23.93
C GLU A 373 1.72 10.62 -23.52
N LEU A 374 1.03 9.61 -24.07
CA LEU A 374 1.38 8.22 -23.78
C LEU A 374 2.78 7.90 -24.32
N ASP A 375 3.61 7.25 -23.50
CA ASP A 375 4.96 6.81 -23.93
C ASP A 375 4.83 5.98 -25.22
N PRO A 376 5.53 6.38 -26.32
CA PRO A 376 5.43 5.69 -27.61
C PRO A 376 5.89 4.23 -27.59
N GLN A 377 6.57 3.78 -26.55
CA GLN A 377 6.95 2.37 -26.33
C GLN A 377 5.79 1.55 -25.73
N ILE A 378 4.72 2.19 -25.27
CA ILE A 378 3.54 1.53 -24.69
C ILE A 378 2.50 1.31 -25.80
N ASP A 379 1.95 0.10 -25.88
CA ASP A 379 0.87 -0.21 -26.82
C ASP A 379 -0.42 0.55 -26.44
N SER A 380 -0.80 1.49 -27.28
CA SER A 380 -1.98 2.36 -27.09
C SER A 380 -3.33 1.62 -27.10
N LYS A 381 -3.34 0.33 -27.42
CA LYS A 381 -4.55 -0.51 -27.35
C LYS A 381 -4.84 -1.00 -25.92
N LEU A 382 -3.88 -0.92 -24.99
CA LEU A 382 -4.12 -1.25 -23.60
C LEU A 382 -5.12 -0.26 -22.98
N ASN A 383 -6.09 -0.78 -22.23
CA ASN A 383 -7.01 0.06 -21.49
C ASN A 383 -6.37 0.48 -20.16
N LEU A 384 -5.53 1.49 -20.19
CA LEU A 384 -4.81 2.05 -19.03
C LEU A 384 -5.71 2.93 -18.13
N THR A 385 -7.01 2.97 -18.40
CA THR A 385 -8.03 3.73 -17.66
C THR A 385 -7.62 5.20 -17.49
N LEU A 386 -7.22 5.85 -18.59
CA LEU A 386 -6.62 7.19 -18.57
C LEU A 386 -7.65 8.29 -18.24
N GLY A 387 -7.26 9.20 -17.37
CA GLY A 387 -7.90 10.49 -17.09
C GLY A 387 -9.20 10.41 -16.29
N LYS A 388 -10.03 9.38 -16.46
CA LYS A 388 -11.33 9.26 -15.79
C LYS A 388 -11.60 7.83 -15.34
N ALA A 389 -12.25 7.70 -14.19
CA ALA A 389 -12.73 6.41 -13.68
C ALA A 389 -13.69 5.76 -14.69
N GLN A 390 -13.63 4.44 -14.81
CA GLN A 390 -14.49 3.67 -15.69
C GLN A 390 -15.46 2.80 -14.88
N LYS A 391 -16.75 2.88 -15.20
CA LYS A 391 -17.75 1.96 -14.66
C LYS A 391 -17.61 0.60 -15.33
N ARG A 392 -17.40 -0.43 -14.53
CA ARG A 392 -17.28 -1.82 -15.00
C ARG A 392 -17.66 -2.77 -13.87
N GLU A 393 -18.38 -3.82 -14.19
CA GLU A 393 -18.49 -4.93 -13.24
C GLU A 393 -17.12 -5.60 -13.11
N VAL A 394 -16.56 -5.57 -11.91
CA VAL A 394 -15.28 -6.20 -11.57
C VAL A 394 -15.57 -7.42 -10.71
N ARG A 395 -15.32 -8.61 -11.23
CA ARG A 395 -15.46 -9.88 -10.51
C ARG A 395 -14.17 -10.25 -9.82
N CYS A 396 -13.04 -10.00 -10.48
CA CYS A 396 -11.71 -10.23 -9.92
C CYS A 396 -10.81 -9.03 -10.19
N ALA A 397 -10.12 -8.57 -9.16
CA ALA A 397 -9.11 -7.53 -9.22
C ALA A 397 -7.76 -8.07 -8.74
N MET A 398 -6.69 -7.67 -9.42
CA MET A 398 -5.30 -8.02 -9.08
C MET A 398 -4.54 -6.74 -8.72
N SER A 399 -3.67 -6.79 -7.71
CA SER A 399 -2.77 -5.69 -7.37
C SER A 399 -1.33 -6.17 -7.37
N ASN A 400 -0.48 -5.48 -8.14
CA ASN A 400 0.94 -5.73 -8.25
C ASN A 400 1.75 -4.74 -7.43
N THR A 401 2.79 -5.22 -6.76
CA THR A 401 3.77 -4.34 -6.11
C THR A 401 5.17 -4.91 -6.25
N PHE A 402 6.10 -4.07 -6.73
CA PHE A 402 7.48 -4.45 -6.99
C PHE A 402 8.41 -3.54 -6.18
N GLY A 403 9.29 -4.12 -5.35
CA GLY A 403 10.12 -3.40 -4.41
C GLY A 403 11.61 -3.46 -4.76
N PHE A 404 12.36 -2.46 -4.31
CA PHE A 404 13.81 -2.52 -4.28
C PHE A 404 14.29 -3.80 -3.60
N GLY A 405 15.39 -4.39 -4.10
CA GLY A 405 15.82 -5.75 -3.75
C GLY A 405 15.27 -6.79 -4.72
N GLY A 406 14.43 -6.38 -5.70
CA GLY A 406 13.78 -7.27 -6.67
C GLY A 406 12.62 -8.06 -6.05
N HIS A 407 11.99 -7.54 -5.01
CA HIS A 407 10.81 -8.14 -4.37
C HIS A 407 9.59 -7.93 -5.24
N ASN A 408 8.96 -9.01 -5.71
CA ASN A 408 7.72 -8.96 -6.48
C ASN A 408 6.60 -9.65 -5.71
N SER A 409 5.45 -9.00 -5.64
CA SER A 409 4.29 -9.50 -4.93
C SER A 409 3.00 -9.12 -5.66
N THR A 410 2.08 -10.07 -5.75
CA THR A 410 0.77 -9.92 -6.40
C THR A 410 -0.29 -10.51 -5.51
N ILE A 411 -1.40 -9.79 -5.28
CA ILE A 411 -2.56 -10.29 -4.54
C ILE A 411 -3.82 -10.20 -5.42
N VAL A 412 -4.74 -11.14 -5.24
CA VAL A 412 -5.99 -11.24 -6.01
C VAL A 412 -7.18 -11.20 -5.08
N PHE A 413 -8.12 -10.33 -5.40
CA PHE A 413 -9.42 -10.21 -4.75
C PHE A 413 -10.52 -10.65 -5.69
N ARG A 414 -11.57 -11.30 -5.14
CA ARG A 414 -12.70 -11.84 -5.90
C ARG A 414 -14.02 -11.45 -5.27
N LYS A 415 -15.00 -11.06 -6.09
CA LYS A 415 -16.39 -10.84 -5.70
C LYS A 415 -17.00 -12.14 -5.17
N ILE A 416 -17.78 -12.07 -4.10
CA ILE A 416 -18.51 -13.19 -3.49
C ILE A 416 -19.92 -13.30 -4.07
#